data_d96f0f68c59346cda89a1d75ff6c8e7a
#
_entry.id   d96f0f68c59346cda89a1d75ff6c8e7a
#
_cell.length_a   1.000
_cell.length_b   1.000
_cell.length_c   1.000
_cell.angle_alpha   90.00
_cell.angle_beta   90.00
_cell.angle_gamma   90.00
#
_symmetry.space_group_name_H-M   'P 1'
#
loop_
_entity.id
_entity.type
_entity.pdbx_description
1 polymer ?
#
loop_
_entity_poly.entity_id
_entity_poly.type
_entity_poly.pdbx_seq_one_letter_code
_entity_poly.pdbx_strand_id
1 'polypeptide(L)'
;MTEVSTEQLKKAIQNLHGCDSIWIQAVRVKETFKGETVWDGLVQIFNLIDHPKAVRCYAWSHAIDDSTKRRFVAVLHQEPVTSPGAAVRADIIQQARK
;
A
#
# COMPACT_ATOMS: atom_id res chain seq x y z
N MET A 1 -13.45 -13.96 -6.52
CA MET A 1 -12.26 -13.11 -6.55
C MET A 1 -11.36 -13.48 -5.38
N THR A 2 -10.11 -13.69 -5.64
CA THR A 2 -9.17 -14.11 -4.61
C THR A 2 -8.58 -12.88 -3.92
N GLU A 3 -8.79 -12.76 -2.62
CA GLU A 3 -8.16 -11.71 -1.86
C GLU A 3 -6.67 -12.00 -1.72
N VAL A 4 -5.87 -10.96 -1.80
CA VAL A 4 -4.44 -11.07 -1.56
C VAL A 4 -4.22 -11.24 -0.06
N SER A 5 -3.50 -12.27 0.31
CA SER A 5 -3.24 -12.56 1.72
C SER A 5 -2.22 -11.60 2.31
N THR A 6 -2.24 -11.45 3.64
CA THR A 6 -1.24 -10.67 4.33
C THR A 6 0.17 -11.22 4.10
N GLU A 7 0.29 -12.53 3.88
CA GLU A 7 1.58 -13.16 3.60
C GLU A 7 2.17 -12.68 2.27
N GLN A 8 1.32 -12.51 1.26
CA GLN A 8 1.78 -11.99 -0.03
C GLN A 8 2.24 -10.55 0.08
N LEU A 9 1.55 -9.74 0.89
CA LEU A 9 1.93 -8.36 1.12
C LEU A 9 3.22 -8.27 1.94
N LYS A 10 3.39 -9.13 2.94
CA LYS A 10 4.64 -9.21 3.71
C LYS A 10 5.83 -9.52 2.79
N LYS A 11 5.63 -10.44 1.86
CA LYS A 11 6.65 -10.80 0.89
C LYS A 11 6.99 -9.62 -0.03
N ALA A 12 5.98 -8.88 -0.45
CA ALA A 12 6.20 -7.69 -1.27
C ALA A 12 6.98 -6.62 -0.50
N ILE A 13 6.67 -6.43 0.80
CA ILE A 13 7.40 -5.49 1.65
C ILE A 13 8.87 -5.91 1.74
N GLN A 14 9.12 -7.20 1.96
CA GLN A 14 10.48 -7.71 2.03
C GLN A 14 11.25 -7.48 0.73
N ASN A 15 10.60 -7.69 -0.41
CA ASN A 15 11.23 -7.48 -1.72
C ASN A 15 11.49 -6.00 -2.01
N LEU A 16 10.58 -5.12 -1.62
CA LEU A 16 10.68 -3.69 -1.91
C LEU A 16 11.54 -2.93 -0.91
N HIS A 17 11.51 -3.33 0.35
CA HIS A 17 12.16 -2.58 1.44
C HIS A 17 13.18 -3.38 2.24
N GLY A 18 13.32 -4.67 1.95
CA GLY A 18 14.36 -5.49 2.53
C GLY A 18 14.20 -5.82 4.01
N CYS A 19 13.00 -5.77 4.56
CA CYS A 19 12.77 -6.05 5.98
C CYS A 19 11.52 -6.89 6.18
N ASP A 20 11.44 -7.54 7.35
CA ASP A 20 10.26 -8.26 7.77
C ASP A 20 9.22 -7.29 8.31
N SER A 21 7.99 -7.77 8.43
CA SER A 21 6.87 -6.94 8.89
C SER A 21 5.84 -7.77 9.65
N ILE A 22 5.06 -7.07 10.50
CA ILE A 22 3.97 -7.67 11.26
C ILE A 22 2.69 -6.93 10.90
N TRP A 23 1.67 -7.65 10.47
CA TRP A 23 0.37 -7.07 10.15
C TRP A 23 -0.31 -6.53 11.42
N ILE A 24 -0.86 -5.32 11.31
CA ILE A 24 -1.54 -4.64 12.42
C ILE A 24 -3.05 -4.57 12.20
N GLN A 25 -3.46 -3.98 11.08
CA GLN A 25 -4.88 -3.82 10.78
C GLN A 25 -5.10 -3.45 9.32
N ALA A 26 -6.36 -3.53 8.89
CA ALA A 26 -6.79 -3.06 7.59
C ALA A 26 -7.66 -1.83 7.76
N VAL A 27 -7.49 -0.83 6.90
CA VAL A 27 -8.28 0.40 6.92
C VAL A 27 -8.84 0.63 5.53
N ARG A 28 -10.14 0.92 5.46
CA ARG A 28 -10.74 1.29 4.18
C ARG A 28 -10.39 2.73 3.85
N VAL A 29 -9.90 2.93 2.64
CA VAL A 29 -9.52 4.25 2.13
C VAL A 29 -10.31 4.52 0.87
N LYS A 30 -10.86 5.73 0.78
CA LYS A 30 -11.55 6.21 -0.41
C LYS A 30 -10.99 7.58 -0.75
N GLU A 31 -10.43 7.71 -1.95
CA GLU A 31 -9.90 8.98 -2.42
C GLU A 31 -10.74 9.48 -3.58
N THR A 32 -11.06 10.77 -3.53
CA THR A 32 -11.85 11.40 -4.56
C THR A 32 -11.10 12.58 -5.17
N PHE A 33 -11.42 12.87 -6.43
CA PHE A 33 -10.87 14.02 -7.12
C PHE A 33 -11.96 14.63 -7.99
N LYS A 34 -12.27 15.89 -7.77
CA LYS A 34 -13.34 16.63 -8.46
C LYS A 34 -14.68 15.90 -8.39
N GLY A 35 -15.01 15.37 -7.23
CA GLY A 35 -16.28 14.67 -6.99
C GLY A 35 -16.33 13.23 -7.47
N GLU A 36 -15.27 12.73 -8.09
CA GLU A 36 -15.21 11.35 -8.57
C GLU A 36 -14.27 10.51 -7.72
N THR A 37 -14.68 9.27 -7.47
CA THR A 37 -13.82 8.32 -6.75
C THR A 37 -12.71 7.85 -7.66
N VAL A 38 -11.47 8.15 -7.28
CA VAL A 38 -10.29 7.72 -8.04
C VAL A 38 -9.62 6.50 -7.43
N TRP A 39 -9.95 6.18 -6.18
CA TRP A 39 -9.43 4.98 -5.51
C TRP A 39 -10.35 4.60 -4.36
N ASP A 40 -10.64 3.31 -4.21
CA ASP A 40 -11.44 2.79 -3.10
C ASP A 40 -10.99 1.37 -2.82
N GLY A 41 -10.58 1.09 -1.60
CA GLY A 41 -10.12 -0.24 -1.23
C GLY A 41 -9.60 -0.31 0.19
N LEU A 42 -8.99 -1.45 0.52
CA LEU A 42 -8.39 -1.68 1.83
C LEU A 42 -6.89 -1.49 1.76
N VAL A 43 -6.38 -0.71 2.71
CA VAL A 43 -4.95 -0.56 2.93
C VAL A 43 -4.59 -1.35 4.17
N GLN A 44 -3.62 -2.25 4.04
CA GLN A 44 -3.14 -3.06 5.15
C GLN A 44 -1.98 -2.33 5.81
N ILE A 45 -2.00 -2.25 7.13
CA ILE A 45 -0.97 -1.55 7.89
C ILE A 45 -0.07 -2.58 8.55
N PHE A 46 1.24 -2.43 8.33
CA PHE A 46 2.26 -3.31 8.89
C PHE A 46 3.24 -2.51 9.74
N ASN A 47 3.70 -3.10 10.83
CA ASN A 47 4.88 -2.59 11.54
C ASN A 47 6.11 -3.25 10.93
N LEU A 48 7.14 -2.45 10.69
CA LEU A 48 8.39 -2.95 10.11
C LEU A 48 9.35 -3.37 11.21
N ILE A 49 10.11 -4.42 10.94
CA ILE A 49 11.10 -4.96 11.88
C ILE A 49 12.48 -4.53 11.40
N ASP A 50 13.20 -3.81 12.25
CA ASP A 50 14.58 -3.38 12.00
C ASP A 50 14.79 -2.51 10.75
N HIS A 51 13.76 -1.78 10.33
CA HIS A 51 13.94 -0.82 9.25
C HIS A 51 14.59 0.46 9.81
N PRO A 52 15.65 0.99 9.15
CA PRO A 52 16.42 2.10 9.71
C PRO A 52 15.70 3.45 9.73
N LYS A 53 14.67 3.63 8.91
CA LYS A 53 14.03 4.95 8.74
C LYS A 53 12.54 4.97 9.01
N ALA A 54 11.87 3.83 9.00
CA ALA A 54 10.43 3.78 9.18
C ALA A 54 10.05 2.62 10.09
N VAL A 55 9.00 2.83 10.90
CA VAL A 55 8.48 1.78 11.79
C VAL A 55 7.18 1.20 11.25
N ARG A 56 6.59 1.80 10.22
CA ARG A 56 5.30 1.41 9.69
C ARG A 56 5.28 1.47 8.17
N CYS A 57 4.43 0.63 7.57
CA CYS A 57 4.28 0.57 6.13
C CYS A 57 2.81 0.37 5.78
N TYR A 58 2.36 1.00 4.70
CA TYR A 58 1.03 0.87 4.16
C TYR A 58 1.10 0.05 2.87
N ALA A 59 0.39 -1.06 2.81
CA ALA A 59 0.51 -1.97 1.67
C ALA A 59 -0.85 -2.41 1.16
N TRP A 60 -0.94 -2.59 -0.14
CA TRP A 60 -2.12 -3.11 -0.81
C TRP A 60 -1.74 -3.70 -2.15
N SER A 61 -2.72 -4.33 -2.80
CA SER A 61 -2.53 -4.78 -4.17
C SER A 61 -3.77 -4.42 -4.99
N HIS A 62 -3.57 -4.29 -6.28
CA HIS A 62 -4.69 -4.09 -7.20
C HIS A 62 -4.43 -4.83 -8.51
N ALA A 63 -5.52 -5.16 -9.22
CA ALA A 63 -5.42 -5.85 -10.50
C ALA A 63 -4.80 -4.94 -11.56
N ILE A 64 -4.03 -5.53 -12.45
CA ILE A 64 -3.48 -4.82 -13.60
C ILE A 64 -4.39 -5.11 -14.78
N ASP A 65 -5.16 -4.10 -15.19
CA ASP A 65 -6.15 -4.22 -16.26
C ASP A 65 -7.08 -5.43 -16.04
N ASP A 66 -7.37 -6.20 -17.05
CA ASP A 66 -8.22 -7.38 -16.97
C ASP A 66 -7.42 -8.67 -16.76
N SER A 67 -6.16 -8.55 -16.38
CA SER A 67 -5.31 -9.72 -16.21
C SER A 67 -5.46 -10.32 -14.81
N THR A 68 -4.94 -11.54 -14.65
CA THR A 68 -4.87 -12.18 -13.35
C THR A 68 -3.68 -11.67 -12.54
N LYS A 69 -2.84 -10.84 -13.14
CA LYS A 69 -1.68 -10.25 -12.47
C LYS A 69 -2.11 -9.13 -11.53
N ARG A 70 -1.36 -8.96 -10.46
CA ARG A 70 -1.62 -7.90 -9.50
C ARG A 70 -0.37 -7.09 -9.27
N ARG A 71 -0.57 -5.79 -9.06
CA ARG A 71 0.49 -4.89 -8.67
C ARG A 71 0.47 -4.75 -7.15
N PHE A 72 1.63 -4.94 -6.52
CA PHE A 72 1.77 -4.78 -5.09
C PHE A 72 2.41 -3.44 -4.80
N VAL A 73 1.84 -2.72 -3.84
CA VAL A 73 2.32 -1.41 -3.43
C VAL A 73 2.63 -1.45 -1.94
N ALA A 74 3.76 -0.91 -1.56
CA ALA A 74 4.16 -0.80 -0.15
C ALA A 74 4.84 0.54 0.05
N VAL A 75 4.18 1.44 0.77
CA VAL A 75 4.64 2.82 1.00
C VAL A 75 5.04 2.96 2.46
N LEU A 76 6.25 3.44 2.70
CA LEU A 76 6.77 3.63 4.04
C LEU A 76 6.10 4.82 4.73
N HIS A 77 5.88 4.68 6.05
CA HIS A 77 5.40 5.78 6.88
C HIS A 77 6.56 6.73 7.15
N GLN A 78 6.77 7.63 6.20
CA GLN A 78 7.78 8.69 6.29
C GLN A 78 7.15 9.97 5.76
N GLU A 79 7.42 11.08 6.40
CA GLU A 79 6.85 12.34 5.95
C GLU A 79 7.06 12.58 4.45
N PRO A 80 6.08 13.06 3.69
CA PRO A 80 4.76 13.50 4.15
C PRO A 80 3.71 12.39 4.28
N VAL A 81 4.07 11.13 4.11
CA VAL A 81 3.13 10.01 4.19
C VAL A 81 3.00 9.56 5.64
N THR A 82 1.93 10.01 6.30
CA THR A 82 1.70 9.72 7.72
C THR A 82 0.35 9.04 7.97
N SER A 83 -0.34 8.62 6.92
CA SER A 83 -1.65 7.94 7.04
C SER A 83 -1.88 7.04 5.84
N PRO A 84 -2.82 6.08 5.94
CA PRO A 84 -3.16 5.24 4.79
C PRO A 84 -3.65 6.06 3.59
N GLY A 85 -4.45 7.09 3.81
CA GLY A 85 -4.92 7.96 2.73
C GLY A 85 -3.78 8.69 2.04
N ALA A 86 -2.82 9.19 2.81
CA ALA A 86 -1.64 9.85 2.24
C ALA A 86 -0.81 8.89 1.40
N ALA A 87 -0.71 7.62 1.82
CA ALA A 87 0.01 6.61 1.06
C ALA A 87 -0.65 6.36 -0.30
N VAL A 88 -1.98 6.26 -0.32
CA VAL A 88 -2.72 6.06 -1.57
C VAL A 88 -2.54 7.26 -2.48
N ARG A 89 -2.65 8.48 -1.96
CA ARG A 89 -2.46 9.71 -2.75
C ARG A 89 -1.05 9.77 -3.34
N ALA A 90 -0.04 9.40 -2.57
CA ALA A 90 1.35 9.38 -3.05
C ALA A 90 1.52 8.42 -4.22
N ASP A 91 0.91 7.24 -4.14
CA ASP A 91 0.98 6.27 -5.23
C ASP A 91 0.26 6.76 -6.48
N ILE A 92 -0.92 7.37 -6.31
CA ILE A 92 -1.67 7.93 -7.44
C ILE A 92 -0.84 8.99 -8.16
N ILE A 93 -0.23 9.90 -7.42
CA ILE A 93 0.62 10.95 -7.97
C ILE A 93 1.80 10.34 -8.73
N GLN A 94 2.42 9.34 -8.14
CA GLN A 94 3.59 8.69 -8.75
C GLN A 94 3.21 8.04 -10.09
N GLN A 95 2.07 7.39 -10.16
CA GLN A 95 1.61 6.77 -11.40
C GLN A 95 1.27 7.80 -12.47
N ALA A 96 0.73 8.94 -12.07
CA ALA A 96 0.37 10.01 -13.00
C ALA A 96 1.59 10.68 -13.65
N ARG A 97 2.77 10.51 -13.06
CA ARG A 97 4.02 11.09 -13.58
C ARG A 97 4.73 10.25 -14.63
N LYS A 98 4.23 9.08 -14.89
CA LYS A 98 4.83 8.19 -15.89
C LYS A 98 4.45 8.58 -17.31
#